data_e8c5fbd65e62188526a6aecd616c63f6
#
_entry.id   e8c5fbd65e62188526a6aecd616c63f6
#
_cell.length_a   1.000
_cell.length_b   1.000
_cell.length_c   1.000
_cell.angle_alpha   90.00
_cell.angle_beta   90.00
_cell.angle_gamma   90.00
#
_symmetry.space_group_name_H-M   'P 1'
#
loop_
_entity.id
_entity.type
_entity.pdbx_description
1 polymer ?
#
loop_
_entity_poly.entity_id
_entity_poly.type
_entity_poly.pdbx_seq_one_letter_code
_entity_poly.pdbx_strand_id
1 'polypeptide(L)'
;EHPERTFSIGNDRFIELAENAFRVIPGDYVTTEDGTGIVHIAPTFGADDAKVAKDAGIPSLFMINKQGETRPMVDQKGRYYPIDMLADEFVKTCVDVPLYEKHAGDYVKPAFDPEAECNKGGRYNEAVAAKEEDLNVVLSIELKIEGKVFKIEKHVHNYPHCWRTDKPALYYALDS
;
A
#
# COMPACT_ATOMS: atom_id res chain seq x y z
N GLU A 1 -20.49 8.30 10.01
CA GLU A 1 -20.87 7.18 9.13
C GLU A 1 -19.93 7.24 7.93
N HIS A 2 -18.94 6.37 7.88
CA HIS A 2 -18.09 6.25 6.69
C HIS A 2 -18.89 5.51 5.63
N PRO A 3 -18.94 6.01 4.38
CA PRO A 3 -19.51 5.24 3.30
C PRO A 3 -18.74 3.94 3.21
N GLU A 4 -19.47 2.84 3.15
CA GLU A 4 -18.93 1.49 3.01
C GLU A 4 -18.06 1.42 1.75
N ARG A 5 -16.75 1.59 1.92
CA ARG A 5 -15.77 1.44 0.84
C ARG A 5 -15.47 -0.04 0.70
N THR A 6 -16.14 -0.64 -0.23
CA THR A 6 -16.21 -2.07 -0.38
C THR A 6 -15.45 -2.51 -1.60
N PHE A 7 -14.46 -3.39 -1.41
CA PHE A 7 -13.76 -4.09 -2.48
C PHE A 7 -14.31 -5.51 -2.54
N SER A 8 -15.00 -5.86 -3.61
CA SER A 8 -15.65 -7.17 -3.75
C SER A 8 -14.83 -8.11 -4.61
N ILE A 9 -14.54 -9.27 -4.07
CA ILE A 9 -14.13 -10.46 -4.82
C ILE A 9 -15.22 -11.51 -4.57
N GLY A 10 -16.33 -11.43 -5.32
CA GLY A 10 -17.50 -12.24 -5.06
C GLY A 10 -18.28 -11.81 -3.81
N ASN A 11 -19.57 -12.12 -3.77
CA ASN A 11 -20.48 -11.63 -2.72
C ASN A 11 -20.06 -12.04 -1.30
N ASP A 12 -19.53 -13.24 -1.11
CA ASP A 12 -19.21 -13.76 0.22
C ASP A 12 -17.96 -13.08 0.82
N ARG A 13 -16.94 -12.82 0.00
CA ARG A 13 -15.73 -12.10 0.44
C ARG A 13 -15.97 -10.61 0.71
N PHE A 14 -16.95 -10.03 0.06
CA PHE A 14 -17.36 -8.66 0.32
C PHE A 14 -17.89 -8.47 1.74
N ILE A 15 -18.76 -9.37 2.19
CA ILE A 15 -19.30 -9.37 3.56
C ILE A 15 -18.16 -9.55 4.55
N GLU A 16 -17.24 -10.48 4.28
CA GLU A 16 -16.07 -10.73 5.13
C GLU A 16 -15.17 -9.49 5.25
N LEU A 17 -14.92 -8.77 4.15
CA LEU A 17 -14.15 -7.53 4.16
C LEU A 17 -14.85 -6.42 4.94
N ALA A 18 -16.15 -6.25 4.75
CA ALA A 18 -16.93 -5.23 5.46
C ALA A 18 -16.96 -5.48 6.97
N GLU A 19 -17.06 -6.73 7.40
CA GLU A 19 -17.18 -7.12 8.81
C GLU A 19 -15.82 -7.25 9.53
N ASN A 20 -14.78 -7.72 8.83
CA ASN A 20 -13.53 -8.14 9.43
C ASN A 20 -12.30 -7.29 9.09
N ALA A 21 -12.33 -6.51 8.00
CA ALA A 21 -11.32 -5.50 7.71
C ALA A 21 -11.50 -4.27 8.62
N PHE A 22 -10.76 -3.27 8.55
CA PHE A 22 -10.95 -1.93 9.16
C PHE A 22 -11.31 -1.93 10.66
N ARG A 23 -10.78 -2.85 11.44
CA ARG A 23 -10.98 -2.90 12.90
C ARG A 23 -9.67 -2.70 13.65
N VAL A 24 -9.77 -2.22 14.87
CA VAL A 24 -8.64 -2.13 15.80
C VAL A 24 -8.51 -3.45 16.55
N ILE A 25 -7.31 -3.99 16.59
CA ILE A 25 -6.96 -5.21 17.32
C ILE A 25 -5.83 -4.94 18.31
N PRO A 26 -5.71 -5.70 19.40
CA PRO A 26 -4.55 -5.59 20.31
C PRO A 26 -3.30 -6.14 19.62
N GLY A 27 -2.13 -5.52 19.93
CA GLY A 27 -0.84 -5.98 19.42
C GLY A 27 0.25 -5.81 20.48
N ASP A 28 0.79 -6.92 20.98
CA ASP A 28 1.84 -6.92 22.02
C ASP A 28 3.17 -6.33 21.54
N TYR A 29 3.34 -6.21 20.22
CA TYR A 29 4.51 -5.61 19.56
C TYR A 29 4.41 -4.08 19.42
N VAL A 30 3.27 -3.49 19.73
CA VAL A 30 3.05 -2.04 19.64
C VAL A 30 3.46 -1.38 20.96
N THR A 31 4.30 -0.34 20.86
CA THR A 31 4.77 0.43 22.00
C THR A 31 4.31 1.88 21.91
N THR A 32 4.38 2.60 23.02
CA THR A 32 4.16 4.05 23.09
C THR A 32 5.47 4.82 23.23
N GLU A 33 6.61 4.13 23.21
CA GLU A 33 7.93 4.75 23.29
C GLU A 33 8.26 5.51 22.00
N ASP A 34 7.85 4.93 20.85
CA ASP A 34 7.94 5.56 19.54
C ASP A 34 6.53 5.64 18.92
N GLY A 35 6.01 6.86 18.76
CA GLY A 35 4.72 7.09 18.11
C GLY A 35 3.52 7.10 19.07
N THR A 36 2.36 6.71 18.57
CA THR A 36 1.07 6.87 19.25
C THR A 36 0.57 5.61 19.97
N GLY A 37 1.26 4.49 19.80
CA GLY A 37 0.76 3.18 20.23
C GLY A 37 -0.31 2.60 19.30
N ILE A 38 -0.47 3.17 18.11
CA ILE A 38 -1.38 2.68 17.06
C ILE A 38 -0.58 2.47 15.78
N VAL A 39 -0.63 1.27 15.22
CA VAL A 39 0.08 0.88 13.99
C VAL A 39 -0.93 0.48 12.93
N HIS A 40 -0.76 1.00 11.72
CA HIS A 40 -1.54 0.56 10.57
C HIS A 40 -0.99 -0.79 10.06
N ILE A 41 -1.89 -1.73 9.79
CA ILE A 41 -1.55 -3.06 9.29
C ILE A 41 -1.97 -3.17 7.82
N ALA A 42 -1.03 -3.55 6.96
CA ALA A 42 -1.23 -3.78 5.53
C ALA A 42 -0.88 -5.23 5.15
N PRO A 43 -1.81 -6.19 5.26
CA PRO A 43 -1.53 -7.62 5.16
C PRO A 43 -0.84 -8.08 3.86
N THR A 44 -1.04 -7.35 2.77
CA THR A 44 -0.42 -7.66 1.47
C THR A 44 0.97 -7.08 1.28
N PHE A 45 1.45 -6.21 2.20
CA PHE A 45 2.68 -5.43 2.02
C PHE A 45 3.66 -5.50 3.19
N GLY A 46 3.44 -6.41 4.15
CA GLY A 46 4.34 -6.67 5.26
C GLY A 46 4.25 -8.11 5.75
N ALA A 47 5.39 -8.77 6.02
CA ALA A 47 5.40 -10.14 6.53
C ALA A 47 4.80 -10.24 7.93
N ASP A 48 5.14 -9.29 8.80
CA ASP A 48 4.61 -9.23 10.15
C ASP A 48 3.13 -8.85 10.12
N ASP A 49 2.74 -7.91 9.26
CA ASP A 49 1.34 -7.51 9.03
C ASP A 49 0.49 -8.69 8.54
N ALA A 50 1.03 -9.48 7.58
CA ALA A 50 0.34 -10.67 7.08
C ALA A 50 0.11 -11.70 8.18
N LYS A 51 1.10 -11.91 9.06
CA LYS A 51 0.99 -12.83 10.19
C LYS A 51 -0.06 -12.35 11.20
N VAL A 52 0.03 -11.10 11.62
CA VAL A 52 -0.92 -10.50 12.58
C VAL A 52 -2.34 -10.53 12.03
N ALA A 53 -2.53 -10.17 10.76
CA ALA A 53 -3.82 -10.22 10.11
C ALA A 53 -4.40 -11.65 10.06
N LYS A 54 -3.57 -12.65 9.71
CA LYS A 54 -3.96 -14.05 9.70
C LYS A 54 -4.39 -14.54 11.08
N ASP A 55 -3.61 -14.24 12.12
CA ASP A 55 -3.90 -14.64 13.49
C ASP A 55 -5.20 -13.98 14.03
N ALA A 56 -5.50 -12.77 13.57
CA ALA A 56 -6.71 -12.02 13.94
C ALA A 56 -7.91 -12.26 12.99
N GLY A 57 -7.77 -13.09 11.95
CA GLY A 57 -8.82 -13.33 10.95
C GLY A 57 -9.17 -12.10 10.12
N ILE A 58 -8.17 -11.22 9.85
CA ILE A 58 -8.35 -10.04 9.01
C ILE A 58 -8.03 -10.40 7.56
N PRO A 59 -8.95 -10.19 6.62
CA PRO A 59 -8.72 -10.49 5.21
C PRO A 59 -7.75 -9.48 4.57
N SER A 60 -6.97 -9.96 3.61
CA SER A 60 -6.12 -9.12 2.76
C SER A 60 -6.95 -8.42 1.67
N LEU A 61 -6.59 -7.18 1.33
CA LEU A 61 -7.19 -6.45 0.23
C LEU A 61 -6.49 -6.79 -1.09
N PHE A 62 -7.29 -7.17 -2.07
CA PHE A 62 -6.80 -7.50 -3.40
C PHE A 62 -7.64 -6.79 -4.48
N MET A 63 -7.04 -6.65 -5.66
CA MET A 63 -7.69 -6.17 -6.87
C MET A 63 -7.86 -7.33 -7.86
N ILE A 64 -8.76 -7.15 -8.84
CA ILE A 64 -8.94 -8.09 -9.94
C ILE A 64 -8.46 -7.42 -11.23
N ASN A 65 -7.46 -8.03 -11.87
CA ASN A 65 -6.96 -7.55 -13.15
C ASN A 65 -7.86 -8.00 -14.33
N LYS A 66 -7.56 -7.52 -15.55
CA LYS A 66 -8.33 -7.89 -16.77
C LYS A 66 -8.29 -9.38 -17.13
N GLN A 67 -7.33 -10.11 -16.60
CA GLN A 67 -7.23 -11.57 -16.75
C GLN A 67 -8.10 -12.33 -15.73
N GLY A 68 -8.79 -11.60 -14.83
CA GLY A 68 -9.58 -12.20 -13.76
C GLY A 68 -8.76 -12.72 -12.58
N GLU A 69 -7.48 -12.37 -12.52
CA GLU A 69 -6.59 -12.78 -11.45
C GLU A 69 -6.65 -11.80 -10.28
N THR A 70 -6.61 -12.34 -9.08
CA THR A 70 -6.49 -11.59 -7.84
C THR A 70 -5.04 -11.13 -7.65
N ARG A 71 -4.83 -9.85 -7.40
CA ARG A 71 -3.51 -9.23 -7.24
C ARG A 71 -3.51 -8.22 -6.08
N PRO A 72 -2.37 -8.00 -5.40
CA PRO A 72 -2.20 -6.84 -4.52
C PRO A 72 -2.46 -5.53 -5.28
N MET A 73 -2.71 -4.44 -4.57
CA MET A 73 -2.98 -3.13 -5.19
C MET A 73 -1.79 -2.55 -5.96
N VAL A 74 -0.59 -3.03 -5.69
CA VAL A 74 0.68 -2.63 -6.31
C VAL A 74 1.23 -3.81 -7.07
N ASP A 75 1.78 -3.58 -8.25
CA ASP A 75 2.42 -4.60 -9.05
C ASP A 75 3.83 -4.96 -8.53
N GLN A 76 4.47 -5.97 -9.13
CA GLN A 76 5.82 -6.41 -8.74
C GLN A 76 6.92 -5.38 -9.00
N LYS A 77 6.60 -4.29 -9.70
CA LYS A 77 7.50 -3.15 -9.92
C LYS A 77 7.29 -2.03 -8.92
N GLY A 78 6.38 -2.19 -7.97
CA GLY A 78 6.05 -1.16 -7.00
C GLY A 78 5.17 -0.05 -7.55
N ARG A 79 4.36 -0.32 -8.57
CA ARG A 79 3.47 0.63 -9.22
C ARG A 79 2.01 0.30 -8.92
N TYR A 80 1.21 1.27 -8.53
CA TYR A 80 -0.25 1.10 -8.49
C TYR A 80 -0.79 0.75 -9.86
N TYR A 81 -1.70 -0.22 -9.93
CA TYR A 81 -2.29 -0.61 -11.19
C TYR A 81 -3.03 0.56 -11.84
N PRO A 82 -2.72 0.92 -13.10
CA PRO A 82 -3.58 1.79 -13.88
C PRO A 82 -4.99 1.21 -13.99
N ILE A 83 -6.03 2.08 -14.01
CA ILE A 83 -7.43 1.63 -14.04
C ILE A 83 -7.71 0.74 -15.26
N ASP A 84 -7.11 1.05 -16.40
CA ASP A 84 -7.26 0.28 -17.64
C ASP A 84 -6.67 -1.14 -17.58
N MET A 85 -5.92 -1.48 -16.55
CA MET A 85 -5.43 -2.83 -16.28
C MET A 85 -6.34 -3.64 -15.36
N LEU A 86 -7.33 -3.02 -14.74
CA LEU A 86 -8.29 -3.66 -13.84
C LEU A 86 -9.50 -4.21 -14.60
N ALA A 87 -10.13 -5.26 -14.06
CA ALA A 87 -11.36 -5.81 -14.63
C ALA A 87 -12.50 -4.77 -14.58
N ASP A 88 -13.22 -4.58 -15.68
CA ASP A 88 -14.23 -3.55 -15.81
C ASP A 88 -15.34 -3.67 -14.76
N GLU A 89 -15.77 -4.89 -14.45
CA GLU A 89 -16.79 -5.13 -13.42
C GLU A 89 -16.27 -4.82 -12.02
N PHE A 90 -14.99 -5.13 -11.75
CA PHE A 90 -14.33 -4.76 -10.48
C PHE A 90 -14.26 -3.23 -10.33
N VAL A 91 -13.84 -2.51 -11.38
CA VAL A 91 -13.79 -1.05 -11.36
C VAL A 91 -15.17 -0.46 -11.09
N LYS A 92 -16.20 -0.96 -11.80
CA LYS A 92 -17.57 -0.45 -11.69
C LYS A 92 -18.19 -0.65 -10.30
N THR A 93 -17.88 -1.78 -9.64
CA THR A 93 -18.55 -2.19 -8.40
C THR A 93 -17.74 -1.91 -7.14
N CYS A 94 -16.41 -1.81 -7.25
CA CYS A 94 -15.51 -1.85 -6.10
C CYS A 94 -14.54 -0.67 -6.01
N VAL A 95 -14.43 0.17 -7.05
CA VAL A 95 -13.41 1.23 -7.10
C VAL A 95 -14.09 2.59 -7.05
N ASP A 96 -13.69 3.42 -6.07
CA ASP A 96 -13.94 4.86 -6.10
C ASP A 96 -12.98 5.48 -7.14
N VAL A 97 -13.45 5.51 -8.40
CA VAL A 97 -12.62 5.93 -9.55
C VAL A 97 -12.02 7.31 -9.35
N PRO A 98 -12.77 8.37 -8.96
CA PRO A 98 -12.20 9.69 -8.75
C PRO A 98 -11.11 9.75 -7.67
N LEU A 99 -11.20 8.90 -6.65
CA LEU A 99 -10.18 8.80 -5.60
C LEU A 99 -8.97 8.01 -6.07
N TYR A 100 -9.22 6.87 -6.73
CA TYR A 100 -8.16 5.97 -7.19
C TYR A 100 -7.31 6.58 -8.31
N GLU A 101 -7.94 7.30 -9.25
CA GLU A 101 -7.27 7.97 -10.38
C GLU A 101 -6.18 8.95 -9.96
N LYS A 102 -6.26 9.52 -8.77
CA LYS A 102 -5.23 10.44 -8.27
C LYS A 102 -3.84 9.80 -8.25
N HIS A 103 -3.78 8.49 -7.99
CA HIS A 103 -2.53 7.74 -7.80
C HIS A 103 -2.44 6.50 -8.68
N ALA A 104 -3.39 6.29 -9.58
CA ALA A 104 -3.35 5.18 -10.53
C ALA A 104 -2.11 5.28 -11.41
N GLY A 105 -1.24 4.29 -11.35
CA GLY A 105 0.00 4.28 -12.10
C GLY A 105 1.21 4.90 -11.41
N ASP A 106 1.06 5.49 -10.22
CA ASP A 106 2.17 6.03 -9.44
C ASP A 106 3.02 4.92 -8.83
N TYR A 107 4.31 5.17 -8.71
CA TYR A 107 5.21 4.29 -7.96
C TYR A 107 5.16 4.64 -6.47
N VAL A 108 5.14 3.62 -5.60
CA VAL A 108 5.10 3.80 -4.15
C VAL A 108 6.36 4.45 -3.57
N LYS A 109 7.47 4.38 -4.32
CA LYS A 109 8.73 5.07 -4.01
C LYS A 109 9.46 5.43 -5.31
N PRO A 110 10.20 6.54 -5.34
CA PRO A 110 11.05 6.89 -6.50
C PRO A 110 12.03 5.78 -6.89
N ALA A 111 12.53 5.03 -5.91
CA ALA A 111 13.46 3.91 -6.14
C ALA A 111 12.89 2.83 -7.08
N PHE A 112 11.58 2.69 -7.17
CA PHE A 112 10.93 1.68 -8.03
C PHE A 112 10.65 2.19 -9.44
N ASP A 113 10.57 3.51 -9.64
CA ASP A 113 10.40 4.09 -10.96
C ASP A 113 11.73 4.00 -11.75
N PRO A 114 11.79 3.27 -12.88
CA PRO A 114 13.00 3.15 -13.68
C PRO A 114 13.45 4.48 -14.29
N GLU A 115 12.55 5.44 -14.48
CA GLU A 115 12.82 6.74 -15.09
C GLU A 115 13.20 7.82 -14.05
N ALA A 116 13.06 7.54 -12.75
CA ALA A 116 13.43 8.47 -11.69
C ALA A 116 14.92 8.83 -11.73
N GLU A 117 15.26 10.06 -11.35
CA GLU A 117 16.63 10.56 -11.32
C GLU A 117 17.56 9.70 -10.45
N CYS A 118 17.03 9.17 -9.33
CA CYS A 118 17.78 8.31 -8.43
C CYS A 118 18.20 6.97 -9.06
N ASN A 119 17.61 6.57 -10.18
CA ASN A 119 17.92 5.34 -10.92
C ASN A 119 18.77 5.59 -12.18
N LYS A 120 18.99 6.84 -12.56
CA LYS A 120 19.82 7.17 -13.72
C LYS A 120 21.28 6.79 -13.47
N GLY A 121 21.92 6.19 -14.47
CA GLY A 121 23.29 5.70 -14.34
C GLY A 121 23.42 4.24 -13.93
N GLY A 122 22.32 3.49 -13.83
CA GLY A 122 22.30 2.03 -13.63
C GLY A 122 22.50 1.57 -12.18
N ARG A 123 22.68 2.50 -11.23
CA ARG A 123 22.75 2.22 -9.81
C ARG A 123 21.89 3.21 -9.03
N TYR A 124 21.15 2.69 -8.08
CA TYR A 124 20.32 3.51 -7.19
C TYR A 124 21.15 4.49 -6.36
N ASN A 125 20.67 5.73 -6.25
CA ASN A 125 21.27 6.79 -5.46
C ASN A 125 20.28 7.32 -4.43
N GLU A 126 20.43 6.90 -3.18
CA GLU A 126 19.56 7.26 -2.07
C GLU A 126 19.52 8.77 -1.81
N ALA A 127 20.68 9.45 -1.94
CA ALA A 127 20.74 10.90 -1.71
C ALA A 127 19.97 11.71 -2.76
N VAL A 128 19.82 11.17 -3.97
CA VAL A 128 18.96 11.74 -5.02
C VAL A 128 17.52 11.40 -4.72
N ALA A 129 17.20 10.14 -4.42
CA ALA A 129 15.84 9.70 -4.09
C ALA A 129 15.22 10.49 -2.92
N ALA A 130 16.04 10.85 -1.92
CA ALA A 130 15.58 11.66 -0.78
C ALA A 130 15.11 13.09 -1.15
N LYS A 131 15.35 13.52 -2.39
CA LYS A 131 14.93 14.83 -2.93
C LYS A 131 13.81 14.71 -3.96
N GLU A 132 13.48 13.51 -4.38
CA GLU A 132 12.38 13.25 -5.29
C GLU A 132 11.06 13.17 -4.52
N GLU A 133 9.98 13.37 -5.23
CA GLU A 133 8.63 13.23 -4.66
C GLU A 133 8.38 11.76 -4.28
N ASP A 134 8.08 11.54 -3.01
CA ASP A 134 7.71 10.22 -2.48
C ASP A 134 6.20 10.18 -2.24
N LEU A 135 5.54 9.18 -2.74
CA LEU A 135 4.08 9.03 -2.63
C LEU A 135 3.60 9.05 -1.18
N ASN A 136 4.39 8.55 -0.22
CA ASN A 136 4.02 8.64 1.19
C ASN A 136 3.94 10.10 1.68
N VAL A 137 4.80 10.97 1.17
CA VAL A 137 4.77 12.40 1.48
C VAL A 137 3.55 13.05 0.83
N VAL A 138 3.25 12.73 -0.43
CA VAL A 138 2.08 13.23 -1.16
C VAL A 138 0.80 12.85 -0.41
N LEU A 139 0.61 11.58 -0.09
CA LEU A 139 -0.56 11.10 0.67
C LEU A 139 -0.68 11.75 2.05
N SER A 140 0.45 11.95 2.74
CA SER A 140 0.45 12.62 4.04
C SER A 140 -0.02 14.08 3.94
N ILE A 141 0.39 14.77 2.88
CA ILE A 141 -0.03 16.17 2.62
C ILE A 141 -1.51 16.20 2.25
N GLU A 142 -1.99 15.32 1.38
CA GLU A 142 -3.41 15.24 1.01
C GLU A 142 -4.30 15.00 2.24
N LEU A 143 -3.96 14.03 3.07
CA LEU A 143 -4.69 13.76 4.31
C LEU A 143 -4.66 14.94 5.28
N LYS A 144 -3.57 15.72 5.31
CA LYS A 144 -3.47 16.94 6.09
C LYS A 144 -4.39 18.03 5.56
N ILE A 145 -4.45 18.22 4.24
CA ILE A 145 -5.36 19.17 3.60
C ILE A 145 -6.83 18.80 3.89
N GLU A 146 -7.14 17.51 3.90
CA GLU A 146 -8.46 16.98 4.26
C GLU A 146 -8.78 17.05 5.76
N GLY A 147 -7.86 17.52 6.61
CA GLY A 147 -8.04 17.62 8.05
C GLY A 147 -8.06 16.27 8.79
N LYS A 148 -7.54 15.22 8.15
CA LYS A 148 -7.52 13.83 8.68
C LYS A 148 -6.23 13.46 9.40
N VAL A 149 -5.25 14.36 9.48
CA VAL A 149 -3.94 14.13 10.09
C VAL A 149 -3.77 14.99 11.32
N PHE A 150 -3.46 14.35 12.45
CA PHE A 150 -3.11 15.03 13.69
C PHE A 150 -1.68 15.61 13.63
N LYS A 151 -0.68 14.78 13.19
CA LYS A 151 0.73 15.16 13.12
C LYS A 151 1.44 14.33 12.07
N ILE A 152 2.42 14.92 11.39
CA ILE A 152 3.32 14.21 10.47
C ILE A 152 4.72 14.29 11.08
N GLU A 153 5.38 13.15 11.24
CA GLU A 153 6.76 13.06 11.74
C GLU A 153 7.57 12.17 10.80
N LYS A 154 8.83 12.51 10.63
CA LYS A 154 9.77 11.66 9.90
C LYS A 154 10.33 10.62 10.88
N HIS A 155 10.07 9.36 10.62
CA HIS A 155 10.65 8.24 11.34
C HIS A 155 11.77 7.61 10.51
N VAL A 156 12.95 7.48 11.11
CA VAL A 156 14.11 6.84 10.47
C VAL A 156 14.24 5.43 11.02
N HIS A 157 14.16 4.45 10.15
CA HIS A 157 14.31 3.04 10.51
C HIS A 157 15.12 2.30 9.45
N ASN A 158 15.65 1.14 9.83
CA ASN A 158 16.32 0.26 8.87
C ASN A 158 15.31 -0.31 7.88
N TYR A 159 15.67 -0.30 6.60
CA TYR A 159 14.86 -0.87 5.54
C TYR A 159 15.70 -1.89 4.75
N PRO A 160 15.16 -3.05 4.38
CA PRO A 160 15.90 -4.04 3.62
C PRO A 160 16.20 -3.53 2.21
N HIS A 161 17.45 -3.67 1.78
CA HIS A 161 17.92 -3.28 0.46
C HIS A 161 18.45 -4.47 -0.32
N CYS A 162 18.31 -4.43 -1.64
CA CYS A 162 18.87 -5.42 -2.54
C CYS A 162 20.41 -5.27 -2.56
N TRP A 163 21.14 -6.31 -2.19
CA TRP A 163 22.61 -6.30 -2.14
C TRP A 163 23.32 -5.99 -3.48
N ARG A 164 22.64 -6.19 -4.62
CA ARG A 164 23.20 -5.91 -5.96
C ARG A 164 22.99 -4.48 -6.42
N THR A 165 21.84 -3.91 -6.13
CA THR A 165 21.39 -2.63 -6.71
C THR A 165 21.28 -1.52 -5.68
N ASP A 166 21.43 -1.84 -4.40
CA ASP A 166 21.16 -0.97 -3.25
C ASP A 166 19.73 -0.40 -3.20
N LYS A 167 18.83 -0.83 -4.09
CA LYS A 167 17.43 -0.41 -4.08
C LYS A 167 16.70 -0.97 -2.85
N PRO A 168 15.78 -0.22 -2.26
CA PRO A 168 14.88 -0.76 -1.25
C PRO A 168 14.12 -1.96 -1.78
N ALA A 169 13.94 -2.98 -0.94
CA ALA A 169 13.20 -4.17 -1.31
C ALA A 169 11.69 -3.91 -1.25
N LEU A 170 10.94 -4.45 -2.19
CA LEU A 170 9.49 -4.48 -2.13
C LEU A 170 9.05 -5.82 -1.53
N TYR A 171 8.30 -5.77 -0.43
CA TYR A 171 7.57 -6.95 0.02
C TYR A 171 6.38 -7.17 -0.91
N TYR A 172 6.23 -8.37 -1.43
CA TYR A 172 5.15 -8.72 -2.33
C TYR A 172 4.62 -10.12 -2.00
N ALA A 173 3.34 -10.22 -1.68
CA ALA A 173 2.69 -11.50 -1.46
C ALA A 173 2.53 -12.24 -2.80
N LEU A 174 3.12 -13.42 -2.91
CA LEU A 174 2.95 -14.32 -4.05
C LEU A 174 1.99 -15.44 -3.67
N ASP A 175 1.21 -15.89 -4.64
CA ASP A 175 0.44 -17.12 -4.53
C ASP A 175 1.42 -18.30 -4.36
N SER A 176 1.19 -19.13 -3.35
CA SER A 176 1.99 -20.33 -3.05
C SER A 176 1.25 -21.58 -3.48
#